data_040be6f9a5c1cdce556ca71c6b513851
#
_entry.id   040be6f9a5c1cdce556ca71c6b513851
#
_cell.length_a   1.000
_cell.length_b   1.000
_cell.length_c   1.000
_cell.angle_alpha   90.00
_cell.angle_beta   90.00
_cell.angle_gamma   90.00
#
_symmetry.space_group_name_H-M   'P 1'
#
loop_
_entity.id
_entity.type
_entity.pdbx_description
1 polymer ?
#
loop_
_entity_poly.entity_id
_entity_poly.type
_entity_poly.pdbx_seq_one_letter_code
_entity_poly.pdbx_strand_id
1 'polypeptide(L)'
;MSIESYLNDLRLELHRHPNSEDIILECKTVMESKQHELMLAGESPPNAEKMAIVEFGSPKEVAYSYHQASSSTHFLKAMVSINYSLFVVGALLTLFYTTGFTDITNVFWEQLVQWKWIILLAYCCLQGLIYFKQGYSFGFNKYRENRLYVFIALLPNYLLMMGVLFSETFSTWFSPLLNPSFLFACIIATIAFYPMSQLAVRMGVVHSI
;
A
#
# COMPACT_ATOMS: atom_id res chain seq x y z
N MET A 1 -23.87 -18.22 24.24
CA MET A 1 -22.77 -18.46 23.29
C MET A 1 -21.49 -18.45 24.10
N SER A 2 -20.64 -19.47 23.99
CA SER A 2 -19.34 -19.51 24.64
C SER A 2 -18.27 -18.96 23.68
N ILE A 3 -17.09 -18.59 24.22
CA ILE A 3 -15.94 -18.19 23.39
C ILE A 3 -15.58 -19.29 22.39
N GLU A 4 -15.62 -20.55 22.77
CA GLU A 4 -15.33 -21.66 21.84
C GLU A 4 -16.38 -21.77 20.71
N SER A 5 -17.67 -21.60 21.02
CA SER A 5 -18.71 -21.56 19.99
C SER A 5 -18.52 -20.39 19.03
N TYR A 6 -18.18 -19.21 19.55
CA TYR A 6 -17.87 -18.02 18.76
C TYR A 6 -16.69 -18.26 17.80
N LEU A 7 -15.59 -18.85 18.32
CA LEU A 7 -14.39 -19.12 17.52
C LEU A 7 -14.64 -20.17 16.42
N ASN A 8 -15.53 -21.14 16.67
CA ASN A 8 -15.93 -22.08 15.64
C ASN A 8 -16.75 -21.41 14.53
N ASP A 9 -17.68 -20.52 14.88
CA ASP A 9 -18.44 -19.75 13.90
C ASP A 9 -17.51 -18.83 13.10
N LEU A 10 -16.56 -18.17 13.77
CA LEU A 10 -15.55 -17.33 13.13
C LEU A 10 -14.65 -18.14 12.18
N ARG A 11 -14.27 -19.38 12.56
CA ARG A 11 -13.49 -20.29 11.70
C ARG A 11 -14.23 -20.64 10.43
N LEU A 12 -15.54 -20.83 10.48
CA LEU A 12 -16.38 -21.08 9.30
C LEU A 12 -16.41 -19.89 8.36
N GLU A 13 -16.51 -18.66 8.90
CA GLU A 13 -16.49 -17.44 8.09
C GLU A 13 -15.09 -17.16 7.49
N LEU A 14 -14.01 -17.54 8.18
CA LEU A 14 -12.61 -17.37 7.74
C LEU A 14 -12.06 -18.55 6.91
N HIS A 15 -12.86 -19.55 6.53
CA HIS A 15 -12.38 -20.78 5.89
C HIS A 15 -11.53 -20.59 4.64
N ARG A 16 -11.67 -19.48 3.92
CA ARG A 16 -10.87 -19.10 2.73
C ARG A 16 -9.72 -18.13 3.02
N HIS A 17 -9.56 -17.71 4.26
CA HIS A 17 -8.49 -16.76 4.60
C HIS A 17 -7.16 -17.53 4.80
N PRO A 18 -6.04 -17.09 4.17
CA PRO A 18 -4.76 -17.82 4.23
C PRO A 18 -4.20 -17.96 5.65
N ASN A 19 -4.52 -17.02 6.54
CA ASN A 19 -4.02 -16.97 7.92
C ASN A 19 -5.18 -17.23 8.92
N SER A 20 -6.16 -18.04 8.58
CA SER A 20 -7.35 -18.25 9.41
C SER A 20 -7.01 -18.74 10.82
N GLU A 21 -6.09 -19.70 10.97
CA GLU A 21 -5.71 -20.25 12.28
C GLU A 21 -4.98 -19.23 13.17
N ASP A 22 -4.09 -18.39 12.60
CA ASP A 22 -3.41 -17.33 13.35
C ASP A 22 -4.40 -16.28 13.84
N ILE A 23 -5.38 -15.93 13.00
CA ILE A 23 -6.46 -14.98 13.36
C ILE A 23 -7.31 -15.56 14.50
N ILE A 24 -7.69 -16.82 14.41
CA ILE A 24 -8.47 -17.50 15.47
C ILE A 24 -7.70 -17.49 16.79
N LEU A 25 -6.40 -17.79 16.75
CA LEU A 25 -5.56 -17.76 17.95
C LEU A 25 -5.44 -16.36 18.55
N GLU A 26 -5.27 -15.33 17.71
CA GLU A 26 -5.25 -13.93 18.12
C GLU A 26 -6.58 -13.53 18.77
N CYS A 27 -7.70 -13.81 18.12
CA CYS A 27 -9.04 -13.51 18.63
C CYS A 27 -9.29 -14.22 19.97
N LYS A 28 -8.90 -15.49 20.10
CA LYS A 28 -8.99 -16.25 21.34
C LYS A 28 -8.25 -15.55 22.48
N THR A 29 -6.99 -15.21 22.25
CA THR A 29 -6.13 -14.55 23.25
C THR A 29 -6.71 -13.22 23.71
N VAL A 30 -7.22 -12.41 22.79
CA VAL A 30 -7.83 -11.11 23.11
C VAL A 30 -9.12 -11.29 23.93
N MET A 31 -10.00 -12.24 23.53
CA MET A 31 -11.24 -12.51 24.26
C MET A 31 -11.00 -13.04 25.67
N GLU A 32 -10.05 -13.98 25.84
CA GLU A 32 -9.69 -14.52 27.15
C GLU A 32 -9.07 -13.44 28.05
N SER A 33 -8.25 -12.55 27.49
CA SER A 33 -7.68 -11.41 28.20
C SER A 33 -8.77 -10.46 28.67
N LYS A 34 -9.76 -10.16 27.80
CA LYS A 34 -10.89 -9.29 28.14
C LYS A 34 -11.81 -9.91 29.18
N GLN A 35 -12.09 -11.21 29.07
CA GLN A 35 -12.83 -11.95 30.08
C GLN A 35 -12.14 -11.86 31.45
N HIS A 36 -10.84 -12.04 31.47
CA HIS A 36 -10.05 -11.95 32.73
C HIS A 36 -10.12 -10.54 33.33
N GLU A 37 -10.00 -9.49 32.50
CA GLU A 37 -10.15 -8.10 32.93
C GLU A 37 -11.52 -7.85 33.59
N LEU A 38 -12.60 -8.33 32.95
CA LEU A 38 -13.96 -8.18 33.49
C LEU A 38 -14.16 -8.95 34.79
N MET A 39 -13.57 -10.14 34.91
CA MET A 39 -13.59 -10.90 36.19
C MET A 39 -12.85 -10.18 37.32
N LEU A 40 -11.73 -9.53 37.03
CA LEU A 40 -11.03 -8.68 38.00
C LEU A 40 -11.84 -7.45 38.41
N ALA A 41 -12.72 -6.96 37.52
CA ALA A 41 -13.66 -5.88 37.79
C ALA A 41 -14.88 -6.33 38.61
N GLY A 42 -14.98 -7.63 38.94
CA GLY A 42 -16.06 -8.16 39.81
C GLY A 42 -17.19 -8.86 39.09
N GLU A 43 -17.11 -9.02 37.76
CA GLU A 43 -18.12 -9.76 37.00
C GLU A 43 -18.02 -11.27 37.21
N SER A 44 -19.15 -11.95 37.19
CA SER A 44 -19.16 -13.43 37.27
C SER A 44 -18.60 -14.05 36.01
N PRO A 45 -17.89 -15.22 36.04
CA PRO A 45 -17.31 -15.83 34.88
C PRO A 45 -18.24 -15.96 33.67
N PRO A 46 -19.50 -16.42 33.78
CA PRO A 46 -20.41 -16.53 32.65
C PRO A 46 -20.86 -15.16 32.10
N ASN A 47 -20.89 -14.14 32.93
CA ASN A 47 -21.25 -12.78 32.52
C ASN A 47 -20.07 -12.09 31.83
N ALA A 48 -18.87 -12.22 32.39
CA ALA A 48 -17.64 -11.74 31.79
C ALA A 48 -17.39 -12.32 30.39
N GLU A 49 -17.65 -13.63 30.20
CA GLU A 49 -17.56 -14.29 28.89
C GLU A 49 -18.56 -13.70 27.89
N LYS A 50 -19.81 -13.53 28.27
CA LYS A 50 -20.82 -12.93 27.40
C LYS A 50 -20.49 -11.49 27.02
N MET A 51 -20.03 -10.70 27.98
CA MET A 51 -19.65 -9.30 27.73
C MET A 51 -18.45 -9.21 26.79
N ALA A 52 -17.44 -10.05 26.97
CA ALA A 52 -16.28 -10.11 26.06
C ALA A 52 -16.71 -10.43 24.61
N ILE A 53 -17.63 -11.38 24.42
CA ILE A 53 -18.16 -11.72 23.09
C ILE A 53 -18.95 -10.57 22.48
N VAL A 54 -19.79 -9.90 23.25
CA VAL A 54 -20.59 -8.76 22.77
C VAL A 54 -19.72 -7.59 22.36
N GLU A 55 -18.68 -7.29 23.14
CA GLU A 55 -17.73 -6.20 22.82
C GLU A 55 -16.90 -6.51 21.57
N PHE A 56 -16.64 -7.79 21.29
CA PHE A 56 -15.87 -8.21 20.12
C PHE A 56 -16.66 -8.09 18.80
N GLY A 57 -17.98 -8.11 18.87
CA GLY A 57 -18.86 -8.04 17.70
C GLY A 57 -19.26 -9.40 17.13
N SER A 58 -19.96 -9.41 16.00
CA SER A 58 -20.39 -10.66 15.39
C SER A 58 -19.25 -11.35 14.62
N PRO A 59 -19.22 -12.72 14.55
CA PRO A 59 -18.20 -13.45 13.78
C PRO A 59 -18.11 -13.00 12.34
N LYS A 60 -19.23 -12.64 11.71
CA LYS A 60 -19.27 -12.15 10.31
C LYS A 60 -18.60 -10.80 10.15
N GLU A 61 -18.84 -9.85 11.05
CA GLU A 61 -18.22 -8.51 11.01
C GLU A 61 -16.73 -8.62 11.22
N VAL A 62 -16.28 -9.45 12.15
CA VAL A 62 -14.87 -9.70 12.41
C VAL A 62 -14.21 -10.36 11.19
N ALA A 63 -14.80 -11.43 10.65
CA ALA A 63 -14.28 -12.08 9.44
C ALA A 63 -14.22 -11.11 8.26
N TYR A 64 -15.25 -10.31 8.06
CA TYR A 64 -15.29 -9.31 6.99
C TYR A 64 -14.14 -8.29 7.12
N SER A 65 -13.85 -7.80 8.33
CA SER A 65 -12.75 -6.87 8.56
C SER A 65 -11.38 -7.48 8.23
N TYR A 66 -11.15 -8.76 8.56
CA TYR A 66 -9.91 -9.47 8.21
C TYR A 66 -9.80 -9.73 6.71
N HIS A 67 -10.89 -10.12 6.03
CA HIS A 67 -10.91 -10.29 4.57
C HIS A 67 -10.63 -8.97 3.85
N GLN A 68 -11.23 -7.88 4.30
CA GLN A 68 -11.00 -6.56 3.73
C GLN A 68 -9.53 -6.11 3.93
N ALA A 69 -8.96 -6.32 5.10
CA ALA A 69 -7.56 -6.02 5.39
C ALA A 69 -6.59 -6.83 4.52
N SER A 70 -6.87 -8.13 4.33
CA SER A 70 -6.07 -9.01 3.47
C SER A 70 -6.12 -8.57 2.00
N SER A 71 -7.31 -8.32 1.45
CA SER A 71 -7.47 -7.84 0.07
C SER A 71 -6.73 -6.53 -0.17
N SER A 72 -6.79 -5.62 0.78
CA SER A 72 -6.10 -4.33 0.70
C SER A 72 -4.58 -4.46 0.73
N THR A 73 -4.05 -5.39 1.51
CA THR A 73 -2.60 -5.67 1.56
C THR A 73 -2.11 -6.26 0.23
N HIS A 74 -2.86 -7.17 -0.39
CA HIS A 74 -2.53 -7.71 -1.72
C HIS A 74 -2.54 -6.61 -2.78
N PHE A 75 -3.54 -5.74 -2.76
CA PHE A 75 -3.60 -4.59 -3.67
C PHE A 75 -2.38 -3.68 -3.53
N LEU A 76 -1.97 -3.33 -2.30
CA LEU A 76 -0.78 -2.52 -2.06
C LEU A 76 0.50 -3.19 -2.57
N LYS A 77 0.69 -4.47 -2.28
CA LYS A 77 1.83 -5.25 -2.79
C LYS A 77 1.87 -5.24 -4.32
N ALA A 78 0.72 -5.46 -4.97
CA ALA A 78 0.62 -5.40 -6.43
C ALA A 78 0.99 -4.02 -6.98
N MET A 79 0.51 -2.94 -6.36
CA MET A 79 0.81 -1.58 -6.79
C MET A 79 2.29 -1.20 -6.61
N VAL A 80 2.89 -1.58 -5.48
CA VAL A 80 4.33 -1.42 -5.26
C VAL A 80 5.11 -2.21 -6.30
N SER A 81 4.72 -3.46 -6.58
CA SER A 81 5.35 -4.29 -7.62
C SER A 81 5.25 -3.67 -9.00
N ILE A 82 4.08 -3.15 -9.40
CA ILE A 82 3.90 -2.44 -10.67
C ILE A 82 4.80 -1.21 -10.74
N ASN A 83 4.88 -0.43 -9.67
CA ASN A 83 5.73 0.75 -9.61
C ASN A 83 7.22 0.39 -9.82
N TYR A 84 7.72 -0.62 -9.10
CA TYR A 84 9.09 -1.11 -9.28
C TYR A 84 9.32 -1.66 -10.69
N SER A 85 8.37 -2.40 -11.25
CA SER A 85 8.46 -2.93 -12.62
C SER A 85 8.57 -1.82 -13.65
N LEU A 86 7.84 -0.71 -13.51
CA LEU A 86 7.95 0.45 -14.39
C LEU A 86 9.37 1.05 -14.36
N PHE A 87 9.98 1.16 -13.17
CA PHE A 87 11.36 1.65 -13.04
C PHE A 87 12.39 0.68 -13.65
N VAL A 88 12.23 -0.64 -13.44
CA VAL A 88 13.11 -1.66 -14.03
C VAL A 88 13.01 -1.64 -15.56
N VAL A 89 11.78 -1.60 -16.11
CA VAL A 89 11.59 -1.52 -17.57
C VAL A 89 12.17 -0.22 -18.12
N GLY A 90 11.96 0.91 -17.45
CA GLY A 90 12.57 2.19 -17.83
C GLY A 90 14.11 2.14 -17.83
N ALA A 91 14.71 1.55 -16.80
CA ALA A 91 16.15 1.40 -16.68
C ALA A 91 16.73 0.48 -17.79
N LEU A 92 16.05 -0.65 -18.05
CA LEU A 92 16.46 -1.57 -19.15
C LEU A 92 16.32 -0.90 -20.51
N LEU A 93 15.25 -0.17 -20.76
CA LEU A 93 15.07 0.57 -22.01
C LEU A 93 16.18 1.62 -22.20
N THR A 94 16.53 2.35 -21.13
CA THR A 94 17.63 3.31 -21.16
C THR A 94 18.95 2.63 -21.45
N LEU A 95 19.24 1.51 -20.80
CA LEU A 95 20.47 0.72 -21.03
C LEU A 95 20.56 0.22 -22.48
N PHE A 96 19.47 -0.35 -23.01
CA PHE A 96 19.43 -0.83 -24.38
C PHE A 96 19.55 0.29 -25.42
N TYR A 97 18.96 1.45 -25.15
CA TYR A 97 19.12 2.63 -25.98
C TYR A 97 20.59 3.11 -26.01
N THR A 98 21.22 3.24 -24.83
CA THR A 98 22.61 3.75 -24.72
C THR A 98 23.63 2.78 -25.32
N THR A 99 23.33 1.47 -25.32
CA THR A 99 24.21 0.45 -25.94
C THR A 99 23.94 0.22 -27.43
N GLY A 100 22.86 0.84 -27.97
CA GLY A 100 22.49 0.65 -29.39
C GLY A 100 22.08 -0.79 -29.73
N PHE A 101 21.41 -1.46 -28.74
CA PHE A 101 21.16 -2.91 -28.83
C PHE A 101 20.24 -3.30 -30.01
N THR A 102 19.21 -2.51 -30.33
CA THR A 102 18.32 -2.75 -31.48
C THR A 102 17.63 -1.46 -31.94
N ASP A 103 17.28 -1.41 -33.26
CA ASP A 103 16.51 -0.28 -33.81
C ASP A 103 15.14 -0.12 -33.13
N ILE A 104 14.56 -1.23 -32.68
CA ILE A 104 13.27 -1.22 -31.95
C ILE A 104 13.38 -0.43 -30.65
N THR A 105 14.49 -0.55 -29.92
CA THR A 105 14.68 0.20 -28.67
C THR A 105 14.75 1.70 -28.90
N ASN A 106 15.32 2.14 -30.05
CA ASN A 106 15.35 3.55 -30.42
C ASN A 106 13.94 4.09 -30.64
N VAL A 107 13.08 3.34 -31.33
CA VAL A 107 11.68 3.73 -31.57
C VAL A 107 10.92 3.88 -30.24
N PHE A 108 11.05 2.91 -29.33
CA PHE A 108 10.40 3.00 -28.01
C PHE A 108 10.93 4.17 -27.19
N TRP A 109 12.24 4.43 -27.23
CA TRP A 109 12.85 5.55 -26.53
C TRP A 109 12.35 6.89 -27.05
N GLU A 110 12.29 7.07 -28.38
CA GLU A 110 11.75 8.28 -29.01
C GLU A 110 10.29 8.52 -28.64
N GLN A 111 9.46 7.47 -28.64
CA GLN A 111 8.08 7.56 -28.19
C GLN A 111 7.99 7.97 -26.70
N LEU A 112 8.82 7.41 -25.83
CA LEU A 112 8.87 7.77 -24.42
C LEU A 112 9.27 9.25 -24.24
N VAL A 113 10.25 9.74 -24.99
CA VAL A 113 10.66 11.16 -24.98
C VAL A 113 9.55 12.06 -25.48
N GLN A 114 8.80 11.66 -26.53
CA GLN A 114 7.68 12.43 -27.08
C GLN A 114 6.51 12.54 -26.09
N TRP A 115 6.18 11.44 -25.41
CA TRP A 115 5.03 11.35 -24.51
C TRP A 115 5.36 11.61 -23.03
N LYS A 116 6.57 12.03 -22.71
CA LYS A 116 7.07 12.17 -21.33
C LYS A 116 6.18 12.98 -20.39
N TRP A 117 5.57 14.07 -20.87
CA TRP A 117 4.68 14.90 -20.08
C TRP A 117 3.37 14.18 -19.71
N ILE A 118 2.82 13.44 -20.66
CA ILE A 118 1.60 12.65 -20.45
C ILE A 118 1.90 11.49 -19.52
N ILE A 119 3.05 10.84 -19.69
CA ILE A 119 3.50 9.74 -18.81
C ILE A 119 3.70 10.26 -17.38
N LEU A 120 4.33 11.41 -17.18
CA LEU A 120 4.48 12.01 -15.86
C LEU A 120 3.14 12.33 -15.22
N LEU A 121 2.20 12.94 -15.96
CA LEU A 121 0.86 13.25 -15.48
C LEU A 121 0.10 11.97 -15.10
N ALA A 122 0.09 10.97 -15.97
CA ALA A 122 -0.54 9.68 -15.72
C ALA A 122 0.04 8.98 -14.48
N TYR A 123 1.36 9.05 -14.31
CA TYR A 123 2.04 8.52 -13.14
C TYR A 123 1.61 9.24 -11.85
N CYS A 124 1.54 10.57 -11.85
CA CYS A 124 1.06 11.36 -10.70
C CYS A 124 -0.39 11.03 -10.35
N CYS A 125 -1.27 10.90 -11.35
CA CYS A 125 -2.66 10.50 -11.15
C CYS A 125 -2.77 9.08 -10.57
N LEU A 126 -2.01 8.14 -11.10
CA LEU A 126 -1.97 6.76 -10.61
C LEU A 126 -1.55 6.71 -9.15
N GLN A 127 -0.50 7.42 -8.76
CA GLN A 127 -0.04 7.50 -7.37
C GLN A 127 -1.13 8.09 -6.46
N GLY A 128 -1.79 9.17 -6.89
CA GLY A 128 -2.90 9.77 -6.16
C GLY A 128 -4.06 8.80 -5.91
N LEU A 129 -4.45 8.03 -6.94
CA LEU A 129 -5.51 7.01 -6.85
C LEU A 129 -5.12 5.87 -5.90
N ILE A 130 -3.88 5.41 -5.95
CA ILE A 130 -3.36 4.36 -5.06
C ILE A 130 -3.49 4.80 -3.61
N TYR A 131 -3.00 6.01 -3.26
CA TYR A 131 -3.05 6.51 -1.90
C TYR A 131 -4.46 6.83 -1.42
N PHE A 132 -5.32 7.34 -2.31
CA PHE A 132 -6.75 7.54 -1.99
C PHE A 132 -7.42 6.20 -1.64
N LYS A 133 -7.25 5.18 -2.48
CA LYS A 133 -7.82 3.84 -2.25
C LYS A 133 -7.25 3.18 -1.00
N GLN A 134 -5.99 3.43 -0.69
CA GLN A 134 -5.36 2.99 0.55
C GLN A 134 -6.05 3.61 1.78
N GLY A 135 -6.28 4.92 1.77
CA GLY A 135 -7.01 5.60 2.85
C GLY A 135 -8.43 5.08 3.02
N TYR A 136 -9.13 4.91 1.90
CA TYR A 136 -10.50 4.36 1.89
C TYR A 136 -10.58 2.94 2.48
N SER A 137 -9.61 2.08 2.18
CA SER A 137 -9.64 0.67 2.60
C SER A 137 -9.14 0.41 4.01
N PHE A 138 -8.22 1.21 4.53
CA PHE A 138 -7.58 0.95 5.84
C PHE A 138 -8.07 1.84 6.99
N GLY A 139 -8.71 2.96 6.68
CA GLY A 139 -9.12 3.93 7.70
C GLY A 139 -7.95 4.49 8.52
N PHE A 140 -8.25 5.10 9.68
CA PHE A 140 -7.25 5.75 10.53
C PHE A 140 -6.34 4.78 11.30
N ASN A 141 -6.86 3.61 11.70
CA ASN A 141 -6.16 2.71 12.63
C ASN A 141 -4.88 2.07 12.07
N LYS A 142 -4.77 1.87 10.75
CA LYS A 142 -3.58 1.32 10.10
C LYS A 142 -2.69 2.36 9.40
N TYR A 143 -2.97 3.64 9.58
CA TYR A 143 -2.22 4.72 8.94
C TYR A 143 -0.72 4.71 9.27
N ARG A 144 -0.36 4.32 10.50
CA ARG A 144 1.04 4.28 10.94
C ARG A 144 1.87 3.18 10.24
N GLU A 145 1.31 1.99 10.06
CA GLU A 145 1.97 0.90 9.33
C GLU A 145 2.09 1.21 7.84
N ASN A 146 1.11 1.89 7.29
CA ASN A 146 1.05 2.29 5.90
C ASN A 146 2.10 3.35 5.50
N ARG A 147 2.66 4.14 6.43
CA ARG A 147 3.74 5.10 6.11
C ARG A 147 4.97 4.42 5.54
N LEU A 148 5.31 3.23 6.02
CA LEU A 148 6.44 2.46 5.51
C LEU A 148 6.19 2.01 4.07
N TYR A 149 4.99 1.51 3.74
CA TYR A 149 4.63 1.13 2.37
C TYR A 149 4.63 2.31 1.40
N VAL A 150 4.14 3.48 1.82
CA VAL A 150 4.21 4.72 1.04
C VAL A 150 5.67 5.09 0.75
N PHE A 151 6.53 5.04 1.76
CA PHE A 151 7.95 5.35 1.61
C PHE A 151 8.65 4.36 0.67
N ILE A 152 8.40 3.06 0.84
CA ILE A 152 8.95 2.01 -0.03
C ILE A 152 8.47 2.22 -1.47
N ALA A 153 7.19 2.55 -1.69
CA ALA A 153 6.67 2.79 -3.04
C ALA A 153 7.32 4.01 -3.73
N LEU A 154 7.72 5.03 -2.98
CA LEU A 154 8.38 6.22 -3.51
C LEU A 154 9.90 6.07 -3.66
N LEU A 155 10.50 5.06 -3.02
CA LEU A 155 11.95 4.87 -2.98
C LEU A 155 12.61 4.85 -4.37
N PRO A 156 12.10 4.13 -5.40
CA PRO A 156 12.70 4.14 -6.73
C PRO A 156 12.76 5.53 -7.35
N ASN A 157 11.73 6.34 -7.11
CA ASN A 157 11.65 7.71 -7.61
C ASN A 157 12.73 8.60 -6.99
N TYR A 158 12.91 8.52 -5.67
CA TYR A 158 13.96 9.25 -4.97
C TYR A 158 15.35 8.79 -5.41
N LEU A 159 15.58 7.48 -5.55
CA LEU A 159 16.86 6.94 -6.00
C LEU A 159 17.20 7.38 -7.43
N LEU A 160 16.22 7.36 -8.35
CA LEU A 160 16.43 7.84 -9.72
C LEU A 160 16.78 9.33 -9.73
N MET A 161 16.04 10.15 -9.00
CA MET A 161 16.31 11.59 -8.93
C MET A 161 17.69 11.89 -8.32
N MET A 162 18.05 11.19 -7.24
CA MET A 162 19.40 11.31 -6.66
C MET A 162 20.47 10.89 -7.65
N GLY A 163 20.28 9.77 -8.36
CA GLY A 163 21.21 9.32 -9.40
C GLY A 163 21.41 10.38 -10.49
N VAL A 164 20.33 10.94 -11.02
CA VAL A 164 20.37 11.96 -12.08
C VAL A 164 21.02 13.27 -11.60
N LEU A 165 20.76 13.69 -10.36
CA LEU A 165 21.29 14.96 -9.83
C LEU A 165 22.77 14.88 -9.43
N PHE A 166 23.24 13.72 -8.96
CA PHE A 166 24.57 13.59 -8.37
C PHE A 166 25.54 12.72 -9.21
N SER A 167 25.07 12.07 -10.28
CA SER A 167 25.90 11.25 -11.14
C SER A 167 25.87 11.76 -12.60
N GLU A 168 27.01 12.19 -13.11
CA GLU A 168 27.16 12.62 -14.51
C GLU A 168 26.81 11.49 -15.49
N THR A 169 27.16 10.26 -15.17
CA THR A 169 26.83 9.08 -15.98
C THR A 169 25.32 8.90 -16.12
N PHE A 170 24.58 8.97 -15.02
CA PHE A 170 23.12 8.90 -15.05
C PHE A 170 22.50 10.08 -15.80
N SER A 171 22.99 11.29 -15.57
CA SER A 171 22.53 12.49 -16.28
C SER A 171 22.73 12.36 -17.78
N THR A 172 23.88 11.81 -18.23
CA THR A 172 24.17 11.59 -19.65
C THR A 172 23.24 10.55 -20.28
N TRP A 173 23.01 9.43 -19.59
CA TRP A 173 22.13 8.36 -20.10
C TRP A 173 20.69 8.84 -20.30
N PHE A 174 20.19 9.68 -19.40
CA PHE A 174 18.83 10.21 -19.45
C PHE A 174 18.72 11.57 -20.17
N SER A 175 19.83 12.12 -20.70
CA SER A 175 19.89 13.45 -21.32
C SER A 175 18.79 13.73 -22.36
N PRO A 176 18.43 12.81 -23.28
CA PRO A 176 17.36 13.07 -24.25
C PRO A 176 15.97 13.19 -23.60
N LEU A 177 15.75 12.48 -22.49
CA LEU A 177 14.51 12.52 -21.74
C LEU A 177 14.45 13.76 -20.81
N LEU A 178 15.56 14.07 -20.14
CA LEU A 178 15.66 15.06 -19.08
C LEU A 178 16.13 16.43 -19.61
N ASN A 179 15.32 17.07 -20.45
CA ASN A 179 15.54 18.49 -20.70
C ASN A 179 15.31 19.31 -19.41
N PRO A 180 15.90 20.51 -19.25
CA PRO A 180 15.83 21.27 -17.99
C PRO A 180 14.41 21.47 -17.45
N SER A 181 13.46 21.76 -18.33
CA SER A 181 12.06 21.98 -17.93
C SER A 181 11.41 20.69 -17.41
N PHE A 182 11.66 19.56 -18.03
CA PHE A 182 11.11 18.26 -17.59
C PHE A 182 11.80 17.78 -16.31
N LEU A 183 13.12 17.94 -16.18
CA LEU A 183 13.86 17.65 -14.95
C LEU A 183 13.30 18.44 -13.76
N PHE A 184 13.06 19.75 -13.97
CA PHE A 184 12.47 20.61 -12.93
C PHE A 184 11.07 20.11 -12.51
N ALA A 185 10.24 19.75 -13.48
CA ALA A 185 8.92 19.17 -13.19
C ALA A 185 9.01 17.85 -12.41
N CYS A 186 9.95 16.97 -12.76
CA CYS A 186 10.19 15.71 -12.03
C CYS A 186 10.65 15.96 -10.58
N ILE A 187 11.52 16.96 -10.35
CA ILE A 187 11.95 17.33 -9.00
C ILE A 187 10.75 17.82 -8.17
N ILE A 188 9.95 18.74 -8.73
CA ILE A 188 8.74 19.25 -8.06
C ILE A 188 7.78 18.09 -7.76
N ALA A 189 7.50 17.22 -8.73
CA ALA A 189 6.64 16.06 -8.54
C ALA A 189 7.15 15.15 -7.42
N THR A 190 8.47 14.85 -7.42
CA THR A 190 9.10 14.00 -6.41
C THR A 190 8.95 14.58 -5.00
N ILE A 191 9.17 15.88 -4.83
CA ILE A 191 8.99 16.57 -3.55
C ILE A 191 7.51 16.59 -3.15
N ALA A 192 6.60 16.82 -4.11
CA ALA A 192 5.16 16.91 -3.89
C ALA A 192 4.52 15.55 -3.58
N PHE A 193 5.10 14.42 -3.98
CA PHE A 193 4.51 13.08 -3.76
C PHE A 193 4.25 12.78 -2.29
N TYR A 194 5.15 13.17 -1.38
CA TYR A 194 4.95 12.93 0.03
C TYR A 194 3.73 13.68 0.60
N PRO A 195 3.61 15.01 0.49
CA PRO A 195 2.43 15.71 0.97
C PRO A 195 1.15 15.30 0.22
N MET A 196 1.22 15.05 -1.09
CA MET A 196 0.07 14.56 -1.87
C MET A 196 -0.42 13.20 -1.41
N SER A 197 0.49 12.27 -1.10
CA SER A 197 0.12 10.97 -0.55
C SER A 197 -0.63 11.10 0.78
N GLN A 198 -0.18 11.99 1.67
CA GLN A 198 -0.85 12.26 2.95
C GLN A 198 -2.26 12.83 2.76
N LEU A 199 -2.42 13.77 1.82
CA LEU A 199 -3.72 14.35 1.49
C LEU A 199 -4.66 13.31 0.88
N ALA A 200 -4.17 12.53 -0.09
CA ALA A 200 -4.97 11.50 -0.76
C ALA A 200 -5.44 10.43 0.23
N VAL A 201 -4.58 9.96 1.14
CA VAL A 201 -4.95 9.01 2.20
C VAL A 201 -6.02 9.62 3.13
N ARG A 202 -5.86 10.88 3.57
CA ARG A 202 -6.86 11.56 4.41
C ARG A 202 -8.21 11.67 3.71
N MET A 203 -8.21 12.06 2.44
CA MET A 203 -9.43 12.14 1.65
C MET A 203 -10.10 10.76 1.51
N GLY A 204 -9.33 9.71 1.28
CA GLY A 204 -9.84 8.34 1.24
C GLY A 204 -10.51 7.93 2.56
N VAL A 205 -9.89 8.23 3.70
CA VAL A 205 -10.45 7.94 5.03
C VAL A 205 -11.77 8.69 5.25
N VAL A 206 -11.84 9.98 4.93
CA VAL A 206 -13.06 10.78 5.10
C VAL A 206 -14.23 10.24 4.28
N HIS A 207 -13.97 9.69 3.09
CA HIS A 207 -15.01 9.11 2.23
C HIS A 207 -15.40 7.67 2.61
N SER A 208 -14.69 7.03 3.55
CA SER A 208 -15.00 5.69 4.03
C SER A 208 -15.96 5.67 5.23
N ILE A 209 -16.25 6.84 5.80
CA ILE A 209 -17.20 7.06 6.90
C ILE A 209 -18.59 7.36 6.32
#